data_9f96cc68fcbdabdd146845055e38c85a
#
_entry.id   9f96cc68fcbdabdd146845055e38c85a
#
_cell.length_a   1.000
_cell.length_b   1.000
_cell.length_c   1.000
_cell.angle_alpha   90.00
_cell.angle_beta   90.00
_cell.angle_gamma   90.00
#
_symmetry.space_group_name_H-M   'P 1'
#
loop_
_entity.id
_entity.type
_entity.pdbx_description
1 polymer ?
#
loop_
_entity_poly.entity_id
_entity_poly.type
_entity_poly.pdbx_seq_one_letter_code
_entity_poly.pdbx_strand_id
1 'polypeptide(L)'
;ELMETCPHGQLKVPSVGGGTANTEFEVLTGMSLDYFGPGEYPYKTILQQSTCESIAYNLKELGFGTHVIHNNTGTFYDRHLVFPNLGFDSFTSLEYMNHVDKNPLGWAKDTILTTEIIKSLLSTDQRDFVYAISVQPHGKYPSSPLGDEHPITVSSDVISEQDLVPFSYYVNQLYEEDAFLRSLIESLETYGEPTVLILYGDHLPSISAA
;
A
#
# COMPACT_ATOMS: atom_id res chain seq x y z
N GLU A 1 -1.72 2.29 -19.97
CA GLU A 1 -2.63 3.44 -20.16
C GLU A 1 -2.21 4.61 -19.26
N LEU A 2 -2.17 4.49 -17.92
CA LEU A 2 -1.74 5.59 -17.03
C LEU A 2 -0.32 6.08 -17.35
N MET A 3 0.63 5.18 -17.62
CA MET A 3 2.00 5.55 -17.97
C MET A 3 2.13 6.27 -19.32
N GLU A 4 1.11 6.26 -20.16
CA GLU A 4 1.09 6.98 -21.44
C GLU A 4 0.58 8.40 -21.29
N THR A 5 -0.23 8.66 -20.27
CA THR A 5 -1.00 9.91 -20.10
C THR A 5 -0.62 10.70 -18.84
N CYS A 6 -0.04 10.05 -17.84
CA CYS A 6 0.31 10.65 -16.56
C CYS A 6 1.83 10.76 -16.37
N PRO A 7 2.31 11.75 -15.60
CA PRO A 7 3.71 11.79 -15.17
C PRO A 7 4.09 10.51 -14.45
N HIS A 8 5.20 9.91 -14.82
CA HIS A 8 5.70 8.67 -14.21
C HIS A 8 7.22 8.64 -14.17
N GLY A 9 7.78 7.76 -13.34
CA GLY A 9 9.22 7.61 -13.20
C GLY A 9 9.58 6.43 -12.29
N GLN A 10 10.86 6.33 -11.95
CA GLN A 10 11.36 5.33 -11.02
C GLN A 10 11.58 5.96 -9.65
N LEU A 11 11.02 5.34 -8.61
CA LEU A 11 11.27 5.69 -7.22
C LEU A 11 12.33 4.74 -6.66
N LYS A 12 13.40 5.29 -6.08
CA LYS A 12 14.36 4.50 -5.30
C LYS A 12 13.82 4.39 -3.88
N VAL A 13 13.60 3.15 -3.45
CA VAL A 13 13.07 2.85 -2.12
C VAL A 13 14.11 2.13 -1.24
N PRO A 14 14.05 2.26 0.09
CA PRO A 14 15.07 1.70 0.99
C PRO A 14 14.90 0.20 1.26
N SER A 15 13.87 -0.43 0.72
CA SER A 15 13.47 -1.79 1.08
C SER A 15 13.39 -2.72 -0.14
N VAL A 16 13.75 -4.00 0.05
CA VAL A 16 13.65 -5.06 -0.96
C VAL A 16 13.07 -6.32 -0.30
N GLY A 17 12.06 -6.92 -0.91
CA GLY A 17 11.46 -8.17 -0.45
C GLY A 17 10.59 -8.05 0.80
N GLY A 18 10.38 -6.84 1.29
CA GLY A 18 9.61 -6.51 2.49
C GLY A 18 10.15 -5.25 3.15
N GLY A 19 9.48 -4.76 4.19
CA GLY A 19 9.89 -3.55 4.90
C GLY A 19 9.13 -2.30 4.46
N THR A 20 7.89 -2.44 4.07
CA THR A 20 6.96 -1.35 3.70
C THR A 20 7.05 -0.15 4.64
N ALA A 21 7.09 -0.38 5.96
CA ALA A 21 7.19 0.66 6.99
C ALA A 21 8.43 1.57 6.82
N ASN A 22 9.51 1.08 6.25
CA ASN A 22 10.71 1.87 5.99
C ASN A 22 10.51 2.82 4.81
N THR A 23 9.85 2.36 3.75
CA THR A 23 9.45 3.22 2.62
C THR A 23 8.38 4.23 3.04
N GLU A 24 7.39 3.80 3.85
CA GLU A 24 6.39 4.70 4.43
C GLU A 24 7.06 5.83 5.22
N PHE A 25 8.05 5.50 6.05
CA PHE A 25 8.79 6.48 6.83
C PHE A 25 9.45 7.53 5.94
N GLU A 26 10.24 7.11 4.93
CA GLU A 26 10.92 8.06 4.05
C GLU A 26 9.93 8.92 3.24
N VAL A 27 8.85 8.33 2.74
CA VAL A 27 7.83 9.06 1.97
C VAL A 27 7.07 10.08 2.83
N LEU A 28 6.67 9.68 4.05
CA LEU A 28 5.84 10.53 4.90
C LEU A 28 6.62 11.62 5.62
N THR A 29 7.90 11.39 5.93
CA THR A 29 8.72 12.35 6.70
C THR A 29 9.74 13.11 5.85
N GLY A 30 10.09 12.60 4.67
CA GLY A 30 11.19 13.12 3.85
C GLY A 30 12.58 12.86 4.44
N MET A 31 12.69 12.06 5.51
CA MET A 31 13.97 11.70 6.12
C MET A 31 14.47 10.38 5.55
N SER A 32 15.80 10.27 5.36
CA SER A 32 16.45 9.02 4.94
C SER A 32 16.69 8.08 6.12
N LEU A 33 16.55 6.79 5.87
CA LEU A 33 16.99 5.73 6.79
C LEU A 33 18.51 5.71 7.03
N ASP A 34 19.30 6.41 6.21
CA ASP A 34 20.75 6.56 6.42
C ASP A 34 21.12 7.20 7.78
N TYR A 35 20.15 7.85 8.42
CA TYR A 35 20.31 8.40 9.78
C TYR A 35 20.07 7.39 10.89
N PHE A 36 19.69 6.15 10.57
CA PHE A 36 19.38 5.09 11.52
C PHE A 36 20.39 3.95 11.43
N GLY A 37 20.40 3.08 12.44
CA GLY A 37 21.25 1.90 12.45
C GLY A 37 20.86 0.86 11.37
N PRO A 38 21.82 0.03 10.92
CA PRO A 38 21.52 -1.02 9.94
C PRO A 38 20.39 -1.95 10.42
N GLY A 39 19.33 -2.09 9.61
CA GLY A 39 18.17 -2.93 9.92
C GLY A 39 17.21 -2.33 10.95
N GLU A 40 17.40 -1.08 11.35
CA GLU A 40 16.48 -0.38 12.23
C GLU A 40 15.18 -0.01 11.50
N TYR A 41 14.07 -0.15 12.20
CA TYR A 41 12.74 0.26 11.76
C TYR A 41 12.28 1.42 12.65
N PRO A 42 12.21 2.68 12.17
CA PRO A 42 11.70 3.81 12.95
C PRO A 42 10.32 3.55 13.54
N TYR A 43 9.48 2.79 12.85
CA TYR A 43 8.16 2.36 13.32
C TYR A 43 8.20 1.48 14.56
N LYS A 44 9.28 0.71 14.77
CA LYS A 44 9.45 -0.19 15.92
C LYS A 44 10.28 0.44 17.06
N THR A 45 10.80 1.62 16.83
CA THR A 45 11.67 2.32 17.77
C THR A 45 11.12 3.69 18.13
N ILE A 46 11.64 4.74 17.53
CA ILE A 46 11.35 6.12 17.93
C ILE A 46 9.90 6.54 17.71
N LEU A 47 9.27 6.09 16.64
CA LEU A 47 7.89 6.51 16.29
C LEU A 47 6.80 5.90 17.16
N GLN A 48 7.12 4.90 17.98
CA GLN A 48 6.17 4.42 18.99
C GLN A 48 6.03 5.36 20.20
N GLN A 49 7.01 6.22 20.42
CA GLN A 49 7.12 7.02 21.64
C GLN A 49 7.21 8.52 21.39
N SER A 50 7.51 8.93 20.17
CA SER A 50 7.76 10.32 19.84
C SER A 50 7.06 10.74 18.56
N THR A 51 6.55 11.96 18.54
CA THR A 51 6.05 12.59 17.31
C THR A 51 7.22 12.88 16.37
N CYS A 52 6.92 12.84 15.08
CA CYS A 52 7.85 13.21 14.03
C CYS A 52 7.12 14.05 13.00
N GLU A 53 7.75 15.15 12.57
CA GLU A 53 7.20 15.96 11.49
C GLU A 53 7.01 15.10 10.23
N SER A 54 5.89 15.33 9.56
CA SER A 54 5.49 14.59 8.38
C SER A 54 4.63 15.44 7.46
N ILE A 55 4.38 14.94 6.26
CA ILE A 55 3.45 15.56 5.32
C ILE A 55 2.03 15.73 5.94
N ALA A 56 1.62 14.85 6.85
CA ALA A 56 0.33 14.98 7.53
C ALA A 56 0.27 16.23 8.41
N TYR A 57 1.31 16.51 9.20
CA TYR A 57 1.38 17.76 9.98
C TYR A 57 1.35 19.00 9.07
N ASN A 58 2.14 18.98 7.99
CA ASN A 58 2.21 20.14 7.07
C ASN A 58 0.85 20.40 6.38
N LEU A 59 0.13 19.34 5.98
CA LEU A 59 -1.17 19.49 5.35
C LEU A 59 -2.26 19.90 6.36
N LYS A 60 -2.20 19.45 7.61
CA LYS A 60 -3.10 19.91 8.68
C LYS A 60 -2.97 21.42 8.93
N GLU A 61 -1.76 21.99 8.90
CA GLU A 61 -1.55 23.44 9.00
C GLU A 61 -2.21 24.18 7.84
N LEU A 62 -2.41 23.53 6.69
CA LEU A 62 -3.13 24.07 5.53
C LEU A 62 -4.64 23.78 5.56
N GLY A 63 -5.14 23.19 6.65
CA GLY A 63 -6.55 22.90 6.85
C GLY A 63 -7.07 21.64 6.17
N PHE A 64 -6.19 20.63 5.95
CA PHE A 64 -6.61 19.31 5.46
C PHE A 64 -6.98 18.39 6.63
N GLY A 65 -8.00 17.53 6.44
CA GLY A 65 -8.16 16.30 7.20
C GLY A 65 -7.11 15.28 6.75
N THR A 66 -6.61 14.44 7.67
CA THR A 66 -5.53 13.52 7.35
C THR A 66 -5.87 12.10 7.78
N HIS A 67 -5.92 11.19 6.83
CA HIS A 67 -6.44 9.83 6.99
C HIS A 67 -5.44 8.79 6.49
N VAL A 68 -5.28 7.71 7.25
CA VAL A 68 -4.58 6.52 6.78
C VAL A 68 -5.56 5.35 6.66
N ILE A 69 -5.41 4.56 5.61
CA ILE A 69 -6.20 3.37 5.36
C ILE A 69 -5.25 2.22 5.03
N HIS A 70 -5.43 1.06 5.68
CA HIS A 70 -4.66 -0.14 5.40
C HIS A 70 -5.52 -1.38 5.56
N ASN A 71 -5.66 -2.17 4.51
CA ASN A 71 -6.43 -3.41 4.54
C ASN A 71 -5.66 -4.60 5.18
N ASN A 72 -4.83 -4.30 6.16
CA ASN A 72 -4.20 -5.25 7.06
C ASN A 72 -4.38 -4.80 8.52
N THR A 73 -3.94 -5.65 9.47
CA THR A 73 -4.12 -5.39 10.90
C THR A 73 -3.38 -4.13 11.35
N GLY A 74 -4.02 -3.33 12.20
CA GLY A 74 -3.45 -2.09 12.72
C GLY A 74 -2.20 -2.30 13.58
N THR A 75 -2.02 -3.51 14.11
CA THR A 75 -0.84 -3.88 14.91
C THR A 75 0.37 -4.27 14.06
N PHE A 76 0.19 -4.50 12.76
CA PHE A 76 1.31 -4.81 11.88
C PHE A 76 2.20 -3.58 11.72
N TYR A 77 3.48 -3.69 12.06
CA TYR A 77 4.44 -2.59 12.26
C TYR A 77 4.02 -1.56 13.32
N ASP A 78 3.13 -1.93 14.24
CA ASP A 78 2.62 -1.02 15.30
C ASP A 78 2.01 0.29 14.75
N ARG A 79 1.47 0.25 13.54
CA ARG A 79 0.92 1.42 12.82
C ARG A 79 -0.11 2.19 13.63
N HIS A 80 -0.89 1.51 14.47
CA HIS A 80 -1.87 2.14 15.37
C HIS A 80 -1.24 3.10 16.40
N LEU A 81 0.05 2.92 16.73
CA LEU A 81 0.82 3.84 17.57
C LEU A 81 1.55 4.90 16.74
N VAL A 82 2.00 4.51 15.55
CA VAL A 82 2.88 5.32 14.70
C VAL A 82 2.13 6.43 13.98
N PHE A 83 1.01 6.15 13.35
CA PHE A 83 0.30 7.16 12.55
C PHE A 83 -0.20 8.35 13.36
N PRO A 84 -0.70 8.21 14.60
CA PRO A 84 -0.95 9.37 15.46
C PRO A 84 0.31 10.21 15.73
N ASN A 85 1.47 9.57 15.91
CA ASN A 85 2.74 10.26 16.12
C ASN A 85 3.29 10.94 14.85
N LEU A 86 2.84 10.50 13.67
CA LEU A 86 3.06 11.16 12.38
C LEU A 86 2.01 12.23 12.05
N GLY A 87 1.06 12.50 12.96
CA GLY A 87 0.11 13.60 12.84
C GLY A 87 -1.19 13.27 12.11
N PHE A 88 -1.46 12.03 11.76
CA PHE A 88 -2.73 11.65 11.14
C PHE A 88 -3.90 11.74 12.12
N ASP A 89 -5.06 12.22 11.64
CA ASP A 89 -6.30 12.34 12.42
C ASP A 89 -7.02 11.01 12.59
N SER A 90 -6.93 10.14 11.59
CA SER A 90 -7.55 8.81 11.64
C SER A 90 -6.70 7.73 10.99
N PHE A 91 -6.87 6.49 11.48
CA PHE A 91 -6.32 5.28 10.90
C PHE A 91 -7.39 4.20 10.83
N THR A 92 -7.79 3.84 9.61
CA THR A 92 -8.72 2.74 9.34
C THR A 92 -7.94 1.49 8.94
N SER A 93 -7.83 0.54 9.84
CA SER A 93 -7.22 -0.77 9.59
C SER A 93 -8.27 -1.85 9.29
N LEU A 94 -7.83 -3.03 8.88
CA LEU A 94 -8.69 -4.15 8.51
C LEU A 94 -9.79 -4.45 9.54
N GLU A 95 -9.49 -4.28 10.83
CA GLU A 95 -10.42 -4.54 11.93
C GLU A 95 -11.67 -3.65 11.90
N TYR A 96 -11.59 -2.50 11.22
CA TYR A 96 -12.69 -1.55 11.07
C TYR A 96 -13.40 -1.64 9.72
N MET A 97 -12.96 -2.54 8.83
CA MET A 97 -13.55 -2.75 7.51
C MET A 97 -14.60 -3.87 7.56
N ASN A 98 -15.65 -3.74 6.75
CA ASN A 98 -16.70 -4.74 6.65
C ASN A 98 -16.71 -5.37 5.25
N HIS A 99 -17.14 -6.63 5.16
CA HIS A 99 -17.29 -7.36 3.88
C HIS A 99 -15.99 -7.42 3.07
N VAL A 100 -14.89 -7.76 3.74
CA VAL A 100 -13.57 -7.84 3.11
C VAL A 100 -13.38 -9.22 2.51
N ASP A 101 -13.28 -9.27 1.19
CA ASP A 101 -12.87 -10.47 0.46
C ASP A 101 -11.37 -10.72 0.64
N LYS A 102 -10.99 -11.99 0.56
CA LYS A 102 -9.60 -12.41 0.70
C LYS A 102 -9.15 -13.21 -0.51
N ASN A 103 -7.86 -13.06 -0.84
CA ASN A 103 -7.21 -13.91 -1.81
C ASN A 103 -6.93 -15.32 -1.22
N PRO A 104 -6.50 -16.31 -2.02
CA PRO A 104 -6.25 -17.68 -1.54
C PRO A 104 -5.20 -17.78 -0.43
N LEU A 105 -4.30 -16.82 -0.30
CA LEU A 105 -3.31 -16.77 0.77
C LEU A 105 -3.79 -16.04 2.03
N GLY A 106 -5.05 -15.58 2.02
CA GLY A 106 -5.70 -14.95 3.17
C GLY A 106 -5.46 -13.44 3.29
N TRP A 107 -4.77 -12.80 2.33
CA TRP A 107 -4.66 -11.35 2.28
C TRP A 107 -5.98 -10.72 1.85
N ALA A 108 -6.33 -9.60 2.46
CA ALA A 108 -7.49 -8.83 2.04
C ALA A 108 -7.32 -8.34 0.61
N LYS A 109 -8.38 -8.43 -0.21
CA LYS A 109 -8.38 -7.86 -1.55
C LYS A 109 -8.40 -6.33 -1.49
N ASP A 110 -7.65 -5.69 -2.37
CA ASP A 110 -7.45 -4.23 -2.36
C ASP A 110 -8.69 -3.47 -2.85
N THR A 111 -9.65 -4.15 -3.47
CA THR A 111 -10.95 -3.58 -3.87
C THR A 111 -11.69 -2.90 -2.72
N ILE A 112 -11.50 -3.34 -1.46
CA ILE A 112 -12.10 -2.69 -0.28
C ILE A 112 -11.60 -1.26 -0.07
N LEU A 113 -10.35 -0.99 -0.48
CA LEU A 113 -9.72 0.32 -0.31
C LEU A 113 -10.48 1.43 -1.04
N THR A 114 -11.05 1.17 -2.22
CA THR A 114 -11.89 2.14 -2.93
C THR A 114 -13.02 2.65 -2.03
N THR A 115 -13.74 1.73 -1.40
CA THR A 115 -14.85 2.08 -0.49
C THR A 115 -14.36 2.89 0.70
N GLU A 116 -13.28 2.49 1.33
CA GLU A 116 -12.78 3.15 2.54
C GLU A 116 -12.14 4.52 2.22
N ILE A 117 -11.49 4.67 1.05
CA ILE A 117 -10.97 5.97 0.57
C ILE A 117 -12.14 6.95 0.35
N ILE A 118 -13.18 6.55 -0.38
CA ILE A 118 -14.34 7.42 -0.62
C ILE A 118 -15.06 7.77 0.69
N LYS A 119 -15.21 6.82 1.62
CA LYS A 119 -15.76 7.11 2.95
C LYS A 119 -14.95 8.16 3.70
N SER A 120 -13.61 8.08 3.65
CA SER A 120 -12.75 9.06 4.30
C SER A 120 -12.91 10.46 3.67
N LEU A 121 -12.90 10.55 2.34
CA LEU A 121 -13.14 11.80 1.61
C LEU A 121 -14.52 12.43 1.89
N LEU A 122 -15.53 11.61 2.19
CA LEU A 122 -16.88 12.06 2.54
C LEU A 122 -17.08 12.32 4.04
N SER A 123 -16.08 12.05 4.88
CA SER A 123 -16.21 12.13 6.33
C SER A 123 -16.02 13.55 6.89
N THR A 124 -15.48 14.46 6.09
CA THR A 124 -15.21 15.84 6.49
C THR A 124 -15.76 16.83 5.44
N ASP A 125 -15.93 18.09 5.83
CA ASP A 125 -16.31 19.17 4.91
C ASP A 125 -15.07 19.98 4.41
N GLN A 126 -13.88 19.49 4.70
CA GLN A 126 -12.62 20.13 4.31
C GLN A 126 -11.91 19.31 3.25
N ARG A 127 -10.81 19.84 2.72
CA ARG A 127 -9.92 19.05 1.85
C ARG A 127 -9.26 17.95 2.65
N ASP A 128 -9.04 16.79 2.05
CA ASP A 128 -8.48 15.63 2.72
C ASP A 128 -7.17 15.16 2.08
N PHE A 129 -6.30 14.65 2.92
CA PHE A 129 -5.14 13.86 2.55
C PHE A 129 -5.38 12.42 2.99
N VAL A 130 -5.48 11.51 2.04
CA VAL A 130 -5.65 10.08 2.30
C VAL A 130 -4.39 9.34 1.90
N TYR A 131 -3.79 8.64 2.85
CA TYR A 131 -2.65 7.75 2.63
C TYR A 131 -3.14 6.30 2.69
N ALA A 132 -3.27 5.65 1.54
CA ALA A 132 -3.76 4.28 1.44
C ALA A 132 -2.61 3.30 1.18
N ILE A 133 -2.63 2.16 1.89
CA ILE A 133 -1.62 1.11 1.81
C ILE A 133 -2.32 -0.19 1.43
N SER A 134 -1.97 -0.74 0.27
CA SER A 134 -2.49 -2.02 -0.22
C SER A 134 -1.68 -3.21 0.31
N VAL A 135 -2.25 -4.42 0.31
CA VAL A 135 -1.59 -5.63 0.82
C VAL A 135 -1.77 -6.85 -0.07
N GLN A 136 -2.70 -6.85 -1.02
CA GLN A 136 -3.10 -8.05 -1.73
C GLN A 136 -1.95 -8.77 -2.46
N PRO A 137 -1.01 -8.09 -3.16
CA PRO A 137 0.11 -8.75 -3.82
C PRO A 137 1.24 -9.20 -2.88
N HIS A 138 1.07 -9.06 -1.56
CA HIS A 138 2.10 -9.40 -0.57
C HIS A 138 2.42 -10.91 -0.54
N GLY A 139 3.72 -11.25 -0.32
CA GLY A 139 4.16 -12.64 -0.05
C GLY A 139 3.63 -13.14 1.31
N LYS A 140 3.82 -14.40 1.68
CA LYS A 140 4.63 -15.43 0.98
C LYS A 140 3.88 -15.95 -0.25
N TYR A 141 4.64 -16.21 -1.33
CA TYR A 141 4.07 -16.73 -2.56
C TYR A 141 3.95 -18.26 -2.51
N PRO A 142 2.97 -18.87 -3.23
CA PRO A 142 2.73 -20.30 -3.18
C PRO A 142 3.85 -21.07 -3.88
N SER A 143 4.15 -22.28 -3.38
CA SER A 143 5.08 -23.23 -4.02
C SER A 143 4.38 -24.25 -4.92
N SER A 144 3.05 -24.23 -4.98
CA SER A 144 2.22 -25.06 -5.85
C SER A 144 1.01 -24.28 -6.34
N PRO A 145 0.46 -24.59 -7.54
CA PRO A 145 -0.73 -23.91 -8.06
C PRO A 145 -1.91 -23.98 -7.09
N LEU A 146 -2.61 -22.87 -6.92
CA LEU A 146 -3.73 -22.74 -5.96
C LEU A 146 -5.11 -23.01 -6.58
N GLY A 147 -5.19 -23.50 -7.81
CA GLY A 147 -6.44 -23.91 -8.44
C GLY A 147 -7.44 -22.79 -8.79
N ASP A 148 -7.03 -21.54 -8.67
CA ASP A 148 -7.85 -20.38 -9.04
C ASP A 148 -7.78 -20.09 -10.53
N GLU A 149 -8.77 -19.34 -11.03
CA GLU A 149 -8.69 -18.79 -12.37
C GLU A 149 -7.55 -17.79 -12.47
N HIS A 150 -6.58 -18.09 -13.31
CA HIS A 150 -5.45 -17.21 -13.58
C HIS A 150 -5.61 -16.60 -14.98
N PRO A 151 -6.11 -15.36 -15.11
CA PRO A 151 -6.33 -14.74 -16.42
C PRO A 151 -5.04 -14.50 -17.19
N ILE A 152 -3.90 -14.40 -16.49
CA ILE A 152 -2.59 -14.23 -17.12
C ILE A 152 -1.77 -15.51 -16.99
N THR A 153 -1.35 -16.06 -18.12
CA THR A 153 -0.42 -17.19 -18.19
C THR A 153 1.02 -16.67 -18.25
N VAL A 154 1.86 -17.15 -17.34
CA VAL A 154 3.30 -16.86 -17.32
C VAL A 154 4.05 -18.09 -17.86
N SER A 155 4.95 -17.88 -18.82
CA SER A 155 5.80 -18.93 -19.40
C SER A 155 7.25 -18.47 -19.50
N SER A 156 8.17 -19.42 -19.50
CA SER A 156 9.61 -19.16 -19.67
C SER A 156 10.30 -20.38 -20.30
N ASP A 157 11.27 -20.12 -21.14
CA ASP A 157 12.12 -21.17 -21.73
C ASP A 157 13.33 -21.54 -20.83
N VAL A 158 13.54 -20.79 -19.74
CA VAL A 158 14.73 -20.90 -18.87
C VAL A 158 14.39 -21.20 -17.41
N ILE A 159 13.15 -21.02 -17.00
CA ILE A 159 12.66 -21.25 -15.63
C ILE A 159 11.72 -22.45 -15.66
N SER A 160 11.85 -23.37 -14.70
CA SER A 160 10.98 -24.54 -14.62
C SER A 160 9.52 -24.14 -14.32
N GLU A 161 8.55 -24.98 -14.73
CA GLU A 161 7.14 -24.75 -14.42
C GLU A 161 6.89 -24.60 -12.91
N GLN A 162 7.61 -25.36 -12.09
CA GLN A 162 7.52 -25.30 -10.64
C GLN A 162 7.97 -23.95 -10.10
N ASP A 163 9.08 -23.42 -10.61
CA ASP A 163 9.64 -22.14 -10.18
C ASP A 163 8.84 -20.95 -10.73
N LEU A 164 8.04 -21.15 -11.78
CA LEU A 164 7.11 -20.14 -12.30
C LEU A 164 5.85 -19.96 -11.45
N VAL A 165 5.51 -20.90 -10.56
CA VAL A 165 4.28 -20.81 -9.74
C VAL A 165 4.21 -19.50 -8.93
N PRO A 166 5.23 -19.09 -8.16
CA PRO A 166 5.18 -17.83 -7.41
C PRO A 166 5.07 -16.60 -8.33
N PHE A 167 5.73 -16.60 -9.49
CA PHE A 167 5.63 -15.52 -10.47
C PHE A 167 4.23 -15.43 -11.08
N SER A 168 3.66 -16.57 -11.46
CA SER A 168 2.30 -16.65 -12.00
C SER A 168 1.28 -16.11 -10.99
N TYR A 169 1.39 -16.51 -9.73
CA TYR A 169 0.54 -15.99 -8.68
C TYR A 169 0.69 -14.48 -8.52
N TYR A 170 1.92 -13.98 -8.39
CA TYR A 170 2.19 -12.55 -8.23
C TYR A 170 1.64 -11.70 -9.38
N VAL A 171 1.89 -12.11 -10.62
CA VAL A 171 1.40 -11.39 -11.83
C VAL A 171 -0.13 -11.32 -11.84
N ASN A 172 -0.82 -12.38 -11.40
CA ASN A 172 -2.28 -12.39 -11.33
C ASN A 172 -2.81 -11.56 -10.15
N GLN A 173 -2.07 -11.42 -9.05
CA GLN A 173 -2.42 -10.43 -8.02
C GLN A 173 -2.23 -8.99 -8.52
N LEU A 174 -1.19 -8.70 -9.32
CA LEU A 174 -1.03 -7.39 -9.96
C LEU A 174 -2.13 -7.08 -10.98
N TYR A 175 -2.67 -8.10 -11.67
CA TYR A 175 -3.83 -7.92 -12.53
C TYR A 175 -5.08 -7.48 -11.74
N GLU A 176 -5.31 -8.07 -10.56
CA GLU A 176 -6.38 -7.63 -9.67
C GLU A 176 -6.11 -6.22 -9.09
N GLU A 177 -4.86 -5.88 -8.81
CA GLU A 177 -4.44 -4.54 -8.38
C GLU A 177 -4.74 -3.49 -9.46
N ASP A 178 -4.45 -3.78 -10.74
CA ASP A 178 -4.79 -2.88 -11.85
C ASP A 178 -6.32 -2.66 -11.95
N ALA A 179 -7.12 -3.70 -11.73
CA ALA A 179 -8.57 -3.58 -11.68
C ALA A 179 -9.07 -2.72 -10.50
N PHE A 180 -8.44 -2.86 -9.33
CA PHE A 180 -8.69 -1.99 -8.18
C PHE A 180 -8.37 -0.52 -8.49
N LEU A 181 -7.20 -0.24 -9.06
CA LEU A 181 -6.79 1.12 -9.42
C LEU A 181 -7.74 1.76 -10.42
N ARG A 182 -8.22 1.01 -11.40
CA ARG A 182 -9.25 1.47 -12.35
C ARG A 182 -10.54 1.86 -11.60
N SER A 183 -11.03 0.99 -10.73
CA SER A 183 -12.24 1.26 -9.93
C SER A 183 -12.06 2.47 -9.01
N LEU A 184 -10.89 2.66 -8.43
CA LEU A 184 -10.57 3.83 -7.62
C LEU A 184 -10.62 5.11 -8.44
N ILE A 185 -9.99 5.13 -9.61
CA ILE A 185 -9.98 6.32 -10.50
C ILE A 185 -11.41 6.68 -10.91
N GLU A 186 -12.21 5.71 -11.37
CA GLU A 186 -13.61 5.92 -11.75
C GLU A 186 -14.44 6.46 -10.56
N SER A 187 -14.16 6.00 -9.35
CA SER A 187 -14.82 6.47 -8.14
C SER A 187 -14.41 7.90 -7.76
N LEU A 188 -13.14 8.26 -7.93
CA LEU A 188 -12.66 9.62 -7.71
C LEU A 188 -13.20 10.59 -8.77
N GLU A 189 -13.33 10.19 -10.03
CA GLU A 189 -14.02 10.97 -11.08
C GLU A 189 -15.49 11.22 -10.72
N THR A 190 -16.16 10.19 -10.18
CA THR A 190 -17.55 10.30 -9.71
C THR A 190 -17.69 11.19 -8.47
N TYR A 191 -16.72 11.15 -7.58
CA TYR A 191 -16.65 12.03 -6.41
C TYR A 191 -16.60 13.50 -6.82
N GLY A 192 -15.95 13.81 -7.94
CA GLY A 192 -16.08 15.08 -8.68
C GLY A 192 -15.31 16.26 -8.08
N GLU A 193 -14.51 16.08 -7.03
CA GLU A 193 -13.63 17.11 -6.53
C GLU A 193 -12.23 17.02 -7.14
N PRO A 194 -11.53 18.15 -7.35
CA PRO A 194 -10.15 18.14 -7.86
C PRO A 194 -9.25 17.30 -6.97
N THR A 195 -8.76 16.18 -7.51
CA THR A 195 -7.97 15.19 -6.78
C THR A 195 -6.60 14.99 -7.44
N VAL A 196 -5.56 14.91 -6.63
CA VAL A 196 -4.23 14.46 -7.04
C VAL A 196 -4.02 13.05 -6.50
N LEU A 197 -3.88 12.08 -7.40
CA LEU A 197 -3.58 10.69 -7.05
C LEU A 197 -2.11 10.40 -7.33
N ILE A 198 -1.38 9.95 -6.31
CA ILE A 198 0.03 9.53 -6.41
C ILE A 198 0.11 8.05 -6.09
N LEU A 199 0.63 7.26 -7.03
CA LEU A 199 0.83 5.82 -6.90
C LEU A 199 2.32 5.51 -6.89
N TYR A 200 2.76 4.65 -5.99
CA TYR A 200 4.15 4.17 -5.98
C TYR A 200 4.26 2.77 -5.39
N GLY A 201 5.29 2.03 -5.80
CA GLY A 201 5.64 0.73 -5.18
C GLY A 201 6.59 0.94 -4.00
N ASP A 202 6.34 0.22 -2.91
CA ASP A 202 7.09 0.34 -1.66
C ASP A 202 8.37 -0.51 -1.63
N HIS A 203 8.38 -1.65 -2.31
CA HIS A 203 9.54 -2.55 -2.48
C HIS A 203 9.29 -3.58 -3.58
N LEU A 204 10.35 -4.22 -4.06
CA LEU A 204 10.26 -5.37 -4.95
C LEU A 204 9.75 -6.61 -4.18
N PRO A 205 9.04 -7.55 -4.86
CA PRO A 205 8.58 -8.78 -4.25
C PRO A 205 9.75 -9.69 -3.86
N SER A 206 9.57 -10.47 -2.78
CA SER A 206 10.52 -11.49 -2.36
C SER A 206 10.27 -12.80 -3.11
N ILE A 207 10.42 -12.77 -4.44
CA ILE A 207 10.35 -13.96 -5.29
C ILE A 207 11.78 -14.35 -5.65
N SER A 208 12.26 -15.48 -5.14
CA SER A 208 13.52 -16.09 -5.58
C SER A 208 13.20 -17.23 -6.55
N ALA A 209 13.79 -17.20 -7.73
CA ALA A 209 14.00 -18.43 -8.48
C ALA A 209 14.99 -19.27 -7.65
N ALA A 210 14.61 -20.50 -7.29
CA ALA A 210 15.46 -21.42 -6.54
C ALA A 210 16.70 -21.82 -7.36
#